data_bedefd15b356de6d0c403211455b798f
#
_entry.id   bedefd15b356de6d0c403211455b798f
#
_cell.length_a   1.000
_cell.length_b   1.000
_cell.length_c   1.000
_cell.angle_alpha   90.00
_cell.angle_beta   90.00
_cell.angle_gamma   90.00
#
_symmetry.space_group_name_H-M   'P 1'
#
loop_
_entity.id
_entity.type
_entity.pdbx_description
1 polymer ?
#
loop_
_entity_poly.entity_id
_entity_poly.type
_entity_poly.pdbx_seq_one_letter_code
_entity_poly.pdbx_strand_id
1 'polypeptide(L)' 'MNLVTVVVLALSVLLLGYLTATLLFPEKF' A
#
# COMPACT_ATOMS: atom_id res chain seq x y z
N MET A 1 -12.28 2.41 16.83
CA MET A 1 -11.61 1.62 15.79
C MET A 1 -11.20 0.28 16.37
N ASN A 2 -11.49 -0.76 15.66
CA ASN A 2 -11.08 -2.07 16.12
C ASN A 2 -9.87 -2.54 15.33
N LEU A 3 -9.32 -3.66 15.75
CA LEU A 3 -8.10 -4.18 15.14
C LEU A 3 -8.28 -4.45 13.64
N VAL A 4 -9.42 -4.97 13.28
CA VAL A 4 -9.69 -5.30 11.87
C VAL A 4 -9.60 -4.04 11.00
N THR A 5 -10.19 -2.94 11.49
CA THR A 5 -10.16 -1.70 10.76
C THR A 5 -8.73 -1.19 10.58
N VAL A 6 -7.94 -1.29 11.63
CA VAL A 6 -6.55 -0.84 11.58
C VAL A 6 -5.75 -1.66 10.56
N VAL A 7 -5.95 -2.96 10.57
CA VAL A 7 -5.24 -3.85 9.65
C VAL A 7 -5.62 -3.54 8.21
N VAL A 8 -6.90 -3.34 7.96
CA VAL A 8 -7.37 -3.04 6.60
C VAL A 8 -6.79 -1.73 6.12
N LEU A 9 -6.78 -0.72 6.98
CA LEU A 9 -6.20 0.57 6.60
C LEU A 9 -4.72 0.45 6.28
N ALA A 10 -3.99 -0.29 7.10
CA ALA A 10 -2.55 -0.46 6.87
C ALA A 10 -2.29 -1.14 5.53
N LEU A 11 -3.05 -2.19 5.25
CA LEU A 11 -2.89 -2.91 3.99
C LEU A 11 -3.23 -2.02 2.80
N SER A 12 -4.28 -1.22 2.94
CA SER A 12 -4.69 -0.32 1.86
C SER A 12 -3.58 0.69 1.55
N VAL A 13 -3.00 1.26 2.58
CA VAL A 13 -1.94 2.24 2.39
C VAL A 13 -0.73 1.59 1.73
N LEU A 14 -0.38 0.40 2.15
CA LEU A 14 0.75 -0.32 1.57
C LEU A 14 0.52 -0.60 0.10
N LEU A 15 -0.68 -1.04 -0.26
CA LEU A 15 -0.98 -1.33 -1.65
C LEU A 15 -0.95 -0.07 -2.51
N LEU A 16 -1.51 1.01 -1.99
CA LEU A 16 -1.51 2.28 -2.72
C LEU A 16 -0.08 2.76 -2.94
N GLY A 17 0.73 2.70 -1.90
CA GLY A 17 2.12 3.11 -2.01
C GLY A 17 2.89 2.24 -2.98
N TYR A 18 2.62 0.94 -2.95
CA TYR A 18 3.28 -0.01 -3.84
C TYR A 18 2.95 0.31 -5.30
N LEU A 19 1.68 0.51 -5.60
CA LEU A 19 1.26 0.82 -6.96
C LEU A 19 1.84 2.16 -7.42
N THR A 20 1.84 3.13 -6.54
CA THR A 20 2.39 4.44 -6.87
C THR A 20 3.88 4.34 -7.16
N ALA A 21 4.60 3.59 -6.34
CA ALA A 21 6.03 3.42 -6.53
C ALA A 21 6.31 2.74 -7.87
N THR A 22 5.47 1.79 -8.25
CA THR A 22 5.64 1.09 -9.52
C THR A 22 5.48 2.05 -10.70
N LEU A 23 4.59 3.02 -10.57
CA LEU A 23 4.39 4.01 -11.62
C LEU A 23 5.55 4.99 -11.69
N LEU A 24 6.04 5.41 -10.54
CA LEU A 24 7.13 6.39 -10.50
C LEU A 24 8.48 5.75 -10.83
N PHE A 25 8.72 4.57 -10.28
CA PHE A 25 9.98 3.86 -10.49
C PHE A 25 9.69 2.45 -10.94
N PRO A 26 9.30 2.29 -12.19
CA PRO A 26 8.92 0.97 -12.71
C PRO A 26 10.08 0.02 -12.91
N GLU A 27 11.27 0.45 -12.70
CA GLU A 27 12.41 -0.43 -12.91
C GLU A 27 12.64 -1.34 -11.74
N LYS A 28 11.66 -2.14 -11.45
CA LYS A 28 11.78 -3.06 -10.39
C LYS A 28 12.89 -4.04 -10.62
N PHE A 29 13.28 -4.24 -11.76
CA PHE A 29 14.46 -5.03 -12.08
C PHE A 29 14.69 -5.10 -13.57
#